data_ed5defc95e2c200dc047d15fffd3be95
#
_entry.id   ed5defc95e2c200dc047d15fffd3be95
#
_cell.length_a   1.000
_cell.length_b   1.000
_cell.length_c   1.000
_cell.angle_alpha   90.00
_cell.angle_beta   90.00
_cell.angle_gamma   90.00
#
_symmetry.space_group_name_H-M   'P 1'
#
loop_
_entity.id
_entity.type
_entity.pdbx_description
1 polymer ?
#
loop_
_entity_poly.entity_id
_entity_poly.type
_entity_poly.pdbx_seq_one_letter_code
_entity_poly.pdbx_strand_id
1 'polypeptide(L)'
;VGDSLGNVLQGQSTTLSVSMDDMLYHTRCVAQGSTKALIMADMPFGSYQISPEQAFENAARIMTAGAHMVKIEGGQIMADTIRFLTQRGIPVCAHIGLTPQSIHQLGGYKLQGNSQQSAQQLLEDAQILEKAGAGLLVMEVVPATLASKITESLSIPTIGIGAGPHCSA
;
A
#
# COMPACT_ATOMS: atom_id res chain seq x y z
N VAL A 1 -0.81 10.01 2.92
CA VAL A 1 0.54 10.46 3.28
C VAL A 1 1.50 9.37 2.86
N GLY A 2 2.31 9.64 1.82
CA GLY A 2 3.15 8.63 1.18
C GLY A 2 4.59 8.66 1.68
N ASP A 3 5.23 7.49 1.77
CA ASP A 3 6.67 7.39 2.03
C ASP A 3 7.51 7.92 0.84
N SER A 4 6.87 8.22 -0.29
CA SER A 4 7.44 9.03 -1.37
C SER A 4 7.95 10.41 -0.91
N LEU A 5 7.60 10.85 0.32
CA LEU A 5 8.22 12.02 0.96
C LEU A 5 9.76 11.92 1.00
N GLY A 6 10.30 10.71 1.05
CA GLY A 6 11.73 10.47 0.94
C GLY A 6 12.32 11.04 -0.33
N ASN A 7 11.63 10.86 -1.46
CA ASN A 7 12.05 11.43 -2.74
C ASN A 7 11.74 12.93 -2.86
N VAL A 8 10.47 13.32 -2.59
CA VAL A 8 9.98 14.68 -2.90
C VAL A 8 10.37 15.73 -1.88
N LEU A 9 10.58 15.37 -0.62
CA LEU A 9 10.92 16.33 0.44
C LEU A 9 12.34 16.16 0.98
N GLN A 10 12.80 14.91 1.12
CA GLN A 10 14.12 14.62 1.70
C GLN A 10 15.22 14.49 0.66
N GLY A 11 14.91 14.47 -0.65
CA GLY A 11 15.89 14.38 -1.73
C GLY A 11 16.58 13.02 -1.84
N GLN A 12 15.98 11.97 -1.28
CA GLN A 12 16.50 10.61 -1.34
C GLN A 12 16.20 9.95 -2.69
N SER A 13 17.01 8.98 -3.09
CA SER A 13 16.81 8.22 -4.33
C SER A 13 15.75 7.12 -4.22
N THR A 14 15.39 6.72 -3.01
CA THR A 14 14.38 5.69 -2.70
C THR A 14 13.56 6.09 -1.48
N THR A 15 12.46 5.37 -1.23
CA THR A 15 11.62 5.55 -0.04
C THR A 15 12.16 4.82 1.19
N LEU A 16 13.21 4.00 1.05
CA LEU A 16 13.68 3.06 2.09
C LEU A 16 14.25 3.75 3.35
N SER A 17 14.70 5.00 3.22
CA SER A 17 15.26 5.75 4.35
C SER A 17 14.21 6.47 5.20
N VAL A 18 12.96 6.49 4.77
CA VAL A 18 11.86 7.15 5.51
C VAL A 18 11.59 6.41 6.80
N SER A 19 11.69 7.12 7.91
CA SER A 19 11.46 6.54 9.24
C SER A 19 9.99 6.58 9.67
N MET A 20 9.65 5.81 10.70
CA MET A 20 8.35 5.92 11.36
C MET A 20 8.10 7.33 11.90
N ASP A 21 9.11 8.01 12.42
CA ASP A 21 8.95 9.36 12.97
C ASP A 21 8.65 10.40 11.88
N ASP A 22 9.26 10.25 10.69
CA ASP A 22 8.89 11.06 9.52
C ASP A 22 7.42 10.87 9.16
N MET A 23 6.98 9.62 9.04
CA MET A 23 5.60 9.30 8.70
C MET A 23 4.62 9.83 9.75
N LEU A 24 4.93 9.69 11.03
CA LEU A 24 4.11 10.21 12.12
C LEU A 24 4.02 11.73 12.10
N TYR A 25 5.14 12.42 11.83
CA TYR A 25 5.16 13.88 11.73
C TYR A 25 4.26 14.37 10.59
N HIS A 26 4.49 13.86 9.39
CA HIS A 26 3.71 14.27 8.22
C HIS A 26 2.23 13.87 8.31
N THR A 27 1.93 12.72 8.91
CA THR A 27 0.53 12.29 9.13
C THR A 27 -0.18 13.26 10.07
N ARG A 28 0.44 13.70 11.16
CA ARG A 28 -0.13 14.72 12.06
C ARG A 28 -0.39 16.04 11.33
N CYS A 29 0.55 16.50 10.53
CA CYS A 29 0.39 17.74 9.76
C CYS A 29 -0.81 17.66 8.79
N VAL A 30 -0.92 16.55 8.04
CA VAL A 30 -2.05 16.32 7.13
C VAL A 30 -3.37 16.21 7.88
N ALA A 31 -3.38 15.50 9.01
CA ALA A 31 -4.59 15.34 9.83
C ALA A 31 -5.11 16.68 10.36
N GLN A 32 -4.22 17.58 10.76
CA GLN A 32 -4.60 18.93 11.21
C GLN A 32 -5.14 19.82 10.09
N GLY A 33 -4.63 19.63 8.87
CA GLY A 33 -5.05 20.42 7.70
C GLY A 33 -6.22 19.84 6.92
N SER A 34 -6.65 18.61 7.19
CA SER A 34 -7.68 17.90 6.43
C SER A 34 -8.94 17.69 7.25
N THR A 35 -10.10 18.15 6.70
CA THR A 35 -11.39 18.05 7.40
C THR A 35 -12.41 17.16 6.68
N LYS A 36 -12.12 16.72 5.46
CA LYS A 36 -13.09 16.00 4.59
C LYS A 36 -12.53 14.71 3.99
N ALA A 37 -11.22 14.66 3.70
CA ALA A 37 -10.62 13.53 3.01
C ALA A 37 -10.38 12.35 3.96
N LEU A 38 -10.48 11.13 3.44
CA LEU A 38 -9.92 9.95 4.09
C LEU A 38 -8.39 10.11 4.13
N ILE A 39 -7.80 9.98 5.31
CA ILE A 39 -6.35 10.07 5.48
C ILE A 39 -5.80 8.65 5.54
N MET A 40 -5.10 8.26 4.50
CA MET A 40 -4.33 7.03 4.43
C MET A 40 -2.84 7.36 4.56
N ALA A 41 -2.11 6.62 5.40
CA ALA A 41 -0.68 6.81 5.55
C ALA A 41 0.07 5.50 5.32
N ASP A 42 1.19 5.60 4.59
CA ASP A 42 2.04 4.45 4.33
C ASP A 42 2.75 4.01 5.60
N MET A 43 2.86 2.70 5.78
CA MET A 43 3.79 2.13 6.72
C MET A 43 5.17 2.08 6.05
N PRO A 44 6.20 2.74 6.61
CA PRO A 44 7.51 2.78 5.97
C PRO A 44 8.20 1.43 5.99
N PHE A 45 9.18 1.26 5.10
CA PHE A 45 9.97 0.03 5.02
C PHE A 45 10.57 -0.36 6.38
N GLY A 46 10.50 -1.65 6.70
CA GLY A 46 11.00 -2.19 7.98
C GLY A 46 10.02 -2.09 9.15
N SER A 47 8.87 -1.42 8.97
CA SER A 47 7.91 -1.20 10.06
C SER A 47 6.82 -2.28 10.18
N TYR A 48 6.67 -3.18 9.19
CA TYR A 48 5.60 -4.18 9.17
C TYR A 48 6.01 -5.55 8.60
N GLN A 49 7.24 -5.67 8.07
CA GLN A 49 7.65 -6.88 7.36
C GLN A 49 8.13 -8.02 8.28
N ILE A 50 8.44 -7.74 9.54
CA ILE A 50 8.98 -8.75 10.47
C ILE A 50 7.87 -9.67 10.97
N SER A 51 6.77 -9.10 11.47
CA SER A 51 5.64 -9.86 12.00
C SER A 51 4.35 -9.05 12.02
N PRO A 52 3.16 -9.70 12.08
CA PRO A 52 1.89 -9.03 12.27
C PRO A 52 1.82 -8.17 13.54
N GLU A 53 2.49 -8.56 14.61
CA GLU A 53 2.54 -7.82 15.87
C GLU A 53 3.32 -6.51 15.71
N GLN A 54 4.50 -6.56 15.06
CA GLN A 54 5.26 -5.35 14.72
C GLN A 54 4.42 -4.41 13.86
N ALA A 55 3.75 -4.96 12.84
CA ALA A 55 2.88 -4.19 11.98
C ALA A 55 1.77 -3.50 12.79
N PHE A 56 1.16 -4.20 13.76
CA PHE A 56 0.10 -3.65 14.59
C PHE A 56 0.62 -2.50 15.48
N GLU A 57 1.75 -2.66 16.14
CA GLU A 57 2.34 -1.62 16.98
C GLU A 57 2.60 -0.34 16.19
N ASN A 58 3.19 -0.45 15.01
CA ASN A 58 3.49 0.69 14.15
C ASN A 58 2.25 1.29 13.50
N ALA A 59 1.31 0.45 13.03
CA ALA A 59 0.03 0.91 12.48
C ALA A 59 -0.79 1.67 13.53
N ALA A 60 -0.84 1.20 14.77
CA ALA A 60 -1.52 1.89 15.86
C ALA A 60 -0.94 3.29 16.11
N ARG A 61 0.39 3.45 16.02
CA ARG A 61 1.04 4.77 16.11
C ARG A 61 0.60 5.70 14.99
N ILE A 62 0.52 5.19 13.75
CA ILE A 62 0.07 5.96 12.58
C ILE A 62 -1.41 6.38 12.74
N MET A 63 -2.27 5.45 13.18
CA MET A 63 -3.68 5.75 13.45
C MET A 63 -3.82 6.84 14.54
N THR A 64 -3.04 6.73 15.60
CA THR A 64 -3.02 7.74 16.69
C THR A 64 -2.51 9.10 16.19
N ALA A 65 -1.67 9.14 15.16
CA ALA A 65 -1.23 10.38 14.53
C ALA A 65 -2.30 11.05 13.66
N GLY A 66 -3.44 10.40 13.44
CA GLY A 66 -4.62 10.95 12.74
C GLY A 66 -4.91 10.31 11.39
N ALA A 67 -4.25 9.22 11.03
CA ALA A 67 -4.66 8.42 9.86
C ALA A 67 -5.96 7.66 10.15
N HIS A 68 -6.74 7.42 9.09
CA HIS A 68 -7.95 6.59 9.12
C HIS A 68 -7.69 5.18 8.57
N MET A 69 -6.57 4.99 7.88
CA MET A 69 -6.18 3.75 7.22
C MET A 69 -4.66 3.73 7.05
N VAL A 70 -4.06 2.56 7.11
CA VAL A 70 -2.64 2.37 6.76
C VAL A 70 -2.50 1.68 5.41
N LYS A 71 -1.42 1.96 4.67
CA LYS A 71 -1.08 1.24 3.43
C LYS A 71 0.16 0.38 3.67
N ILE A 72 0.11 -0.86 3.17
CA ILE A 72 1.23 -1.80 3.17
C ILE A 72 1.45 -2.39 1.79
N GLU A 73 2.70 -2.67 1.45
CA GLU A 73 3.11 -3.17 0.16
C GLU A 73 3.38 -4.68 0.20
N GLY A 74 2.97 -5.38 -0.85
CA GLY A 74 3.20 -6.81 -1.05
C GLY A 74 1.94 -7.57 -1.40
N GLY A 75 2.12 -8.71 -2.08
CA GLY A 75 1.06 -9.63 -2.47
C GLY A 75 0.62 -10.55 -1.32
N GLN A 76 0.31 -11.80 -1.66
CA GLN A 76 -0.22 -12.80 -0.71
C GLN A 76 0.60 -12.97 0.58
N ILE A 77 1.89 -12.69 0.55
CA ILE A 77 2.76 -12.75 1.74
C ILE A 77 2.28 -11.82 2.87
N MET A 78 1.55 -10.75 2.54
CA MET A 78 0.99 -9.80 3.51
C MET A 78 -0.40 -10.19 4.01
N ALA A 79 -1.02 -11.26 3.51
CA ALA A 79 -2.39 -11.63 3.84
C ALA A 79 -2.61 -11.85 5.34
N ASP A 80 -1.69 -12.52 6.02
CA ASP A 80 -1.81 -12.76 7.45
C ASP A 80 -1.64 -11.48 8.27
N THR A 81 -0.73 -10.60 7.85
CA THR A 81 -0.56 -9.27 8.46
C THR A 81 -1.83 -8.42 8.28
N ILE A 82 -2.40 -8.37 7.08
CA ILE A 82 -3.65 -7.64 6.81
C ILE A 82 -4.77 -8.19 7.68
N ARG A 83 -4.96 -9.51 7.72
CA ARG A 83 -5.98 -10.15 8.55
C ARG A 83 -5.80 -9.81 10.03
N PHE A 84 -4.56 -9.86 10.51
CA PHE A 84 -4.24 -9.53 11.91
C PHE A 84 -4.62 -8.10 12.26
N LEU A 85 -4.29 -7.13 11.39
CA LEU A 85 -4.59 -5.72 11.57
C LEU A 85 -6.09 -5.45 11.53
N THR A 86 -6.77 -5.94 10.50
CA THR A 86 -8.20 -5.65 10.27
C THR A 86 -9.09 -6.26 11.32
N GLN A 87 -8.79 -7.47 11.80
CA GLN A 87 -9.49 -8.09 12.93
C GLN A 87 -9.33 -7.34 14.25
N ARG A 88 -8.34 -6.44 14.35
CA ARG A 88 -8.07 -5.60 15.53
C ARG A 88 -8.45 -4.14 15.31
N GLY A 89 -9.24 -3.86 14.27
CA GLY A 89 -9.82 -2.54 14.04
C GLY A 89 -8.93 -1.56 13.28
N ILE A 90 -7.84 -2.00 12.65
CA ILE A 90 -7.01 -1.15 11.80
C ILE A 90 -7.39 -1.36 10.33
N PRO A 91 -8.02 -0.39 9.65
CA PRO A 91 -8.27 -0.47 8.22
C PRO A 91 -6.98 -0.47 7.41
N VAL A 92 -6.91 -1.34 6.41
CA VAL A 92 -5.72 -1.54 5.58
C VAL A 92 -6.02 -1.35 4.11
N CYS A 93 -5.18 -0.57 3.43
CA CYS A 93 -5.03 -0.54 2.00
C CYS A 93 -3.86 -1.45 1.61
N ALA A 94 -4.09 -2.40 0.73
CA ALA A 94 -3.03 -3.21 0.15
C ALA A 94 -2.44 -2.51 -1.08
N HIS A 95 -1.18 -2.81 -1.42
CA HIS A 95 -0.51 -2.26 -2.59
C HIS A 95 0.26 -3.36 -3.33
N ILE A 96 -0.08 -3.57 -4.60
CA ILE A 96 0.53 -4.57 -5.50
C ILE A 96 1.01 -3.93 -6.81
N GLY A 97 1.71 -4.70 -7.61
CA GLY A 97 2.37 -4.23 -8.81
C GLY A 97 3.79 -3.79 -8.50
N LEU A 98 4.18 -2.60 -8.93
CA LEU A 98 5.44 -2.01 -8.49
C LEU A 98 5.25 -1.56 -7.04
N THR A 99 6.11 -2.07 -6.18
CA THR A 99 6.16 -1.72 -4.76
C THR A 99 7.49 -1.02 -4.49
N PRO A 100 7.50 0.32 -4.30
CA PRO A 100 8.73 1.11 -4.14
C PRO A 100 9.64 0.62 -3.02
N GLN A 101 9.07 0.06 -1.94
CA GLN A 101 9.85 -0.51 -0.85
C GLN A 101 10.61 -1.80 -1.23
N SER A 102 10.21 -2.45 -2.33
CA SER A 102 10.89 -3.62 -2.89
C SER A 102 11.75 -3.29 -4.12
N ILE A 103 12.08 -2.02 -4.34
CA ILE A 103 12.70 -1.52 -5.57
C ILE A 103 14.00 -2.24 -5.95
N HIS A 104 14.80 -2.62 -4.97
CA HIS A 104 16.04 -3.35 -5.21
C HIS A 104 15.79 -4.80 -5.65
N GLN A 105 14.78 -5.46 -5.09
CA GLN A 105 14.37 -6.80 -5.49
C GLN A 105 13.75 -6.80 -6.90
N LEU A 106 12.96 -5.77 -7.23
CA LEU A 106 12.33 -5.61 -8.54
C LEU A 106 13.34 -5.18 -9.63
N GLY A 107 14.51 -4.69 -9.23
CA GLY A 107 15.54 -4.22 -10.15
C GLY A 107 15.19 -2.89 -10.84
N GLY A 108 14.47 -2.01 -10.14
CA GLY A 108 14.09 -0.68 -10.59
C GLY A 108 12.60 -0.51 -10.91
N TYR A 109 12.23 0.67 -11.36
CA TYR A 109 10.85 1.03 -11.74
C TYR A 109 10.46 0.37 -13.06
N LYS A 110 9.98 -0.86 -13.00
CA LYS A 110 9.61 -1.69 -14.16
C LYS A 110 8.14 -2.06 -14.13
N LEU A 111 7.55 -2.21 -15.32
CA LEU A 111 6.19 -2.71 -15.49
C LEU A 111 6.05 -4.10 -14.84
N GLN A 112 5.06 -4.26 -13.97
CA GLN A 112 4.73 -5.50 -13.29
C GLN A 112 3.54 -6.18 -13.98
N GLY A 113 3.48 -7.53 -13.95
CA GLY A 113 2.37 -8.24 -14.59
C GLY A 113 2.44 -8.24 -16.12
N ASN A 114 3.62 -8.15 -16.69
CA ASN A 114 3.84 -8.13 -18.16
C ASN A 114 3.90 -9.51 -18.82
N SER A 115 3.93 -10.60 -18.06
CA SER A 115 3.80 -11.97 -18.53
C SER A 115 2.47 -12.58 -18.05
N GLN A 116 1.99 -13.63 -18.73
CA GLN A 116 0.77 -14.32 -18.32
C GLN A 116 0.87 -14.84 -16.88
N GLN A 117 2.01 -15.39 -16.49
CA GLN A 117 2.23 -15.90 -15.14
C GLN A 117 2.21 -14.79 -14.09
N SER A 118 2.95 -13.68 -14.32
CA SER A 118 2.98 -12.57 -13.37
C SER A 118 1.65 -11.81 -13.30
N ALA A 119 0.90 -11.73 -14.41
CA ALA A 119 -0.44 -11.16 -14.42
C ALA A 119 -1.42 -12.00 -13.61
N GLN A 120 -1.37 -13.34 -13.77
CA GLN A 120 -2.19 -14.26 -12.98
C GLN A 120 -1.88 -14.18 -11.49
N GLN A 121 -0.59 -14.09 -11.12
CA GLN A 121 -0.16 -13.93 -9.73
C GLN A 121 -0.71 -12.64 -9.12
N LEU A 122 -0.65 -11.51 -9.83
CA LEU A 122 -1.20 -10.23 -9.31
C LEU A 122 -2.71 -10.28 -9.13
N LEU A 123 -3.44 -10.98 -10.01
CA LEU A 123 -4.88 -11.18 -9.86
C LEU A 123 -5.20 -12.03 -8.62
N GLU A 124 -4.46 -13.10 -8.41
CA GLU A 124 -4.61 -13.97 -7.23
C GLU A 124 -4.25 -13.23 -5.94
N ASP A 125 -3.14 -12.48 -5.95
CA ASP A 125 -2.73 -11.63 -4.83
C ASP A 125 -3.85 -10.65 -4.43
N ALA A 126 -4.43 -9.94 -5.39
CA ALA A 126 -5.51 -8.99 -5.15
C ALA A 126 -6.71 -9.64 -4.43
N GLN A 127 -7.15 -10.81 -4.93
CA GLN A 127 -8.26 -11.55 -4.34
C GLN A 127 -7.94 -12.09 -2.93
N ILE A 128 -6.72 -12.54 -2.71
CA ILE A 128 -6.26 -13.02 -1.39
C ILE A 128 -6.24 -11.86 -0.39
N LEU A 129 -5.75 -10.68 -0.80
CA LEU A 129 -5.66 -9.51 0.07
C LEU A 129 -7.05 -8.95 0.42
N GLU A 130 -8.00 -8.94 -0.53
CA GLU A 130 -9.40 -8.61 -0.24
C GLU A 130 -10.00 -9.58 0.78
N LYS A 131 -9.83 -10.90 0.58
CA LYS A 131 -10.30 -11.93 1.54
C LYS A 131 -9.64 -11.82 2.90
N ALA A 132 -8.42 -11.29 2.97
CA ALA A 132 -7.73 -11.02 4.22
C ALA A 132 -8.30 -9.79 4.96
N GLY A 133 -9.12 -8.97 4.30
CA GLY A 133 -9.81 -7.82 4.88
C GLY A 133 -9.28 -6.46 4.42
N ALA A 134 -8.45 -6.40 3.37
CA ALA A 134 -8.09 -5.12 2.77
C ALA A 134 -9.36 -4.37 2.34
N GLY A 135 -9.45 -3.08 2.67
CA GLY A 135 -10.58 -2.22 2.31
C GLY A 135 -10.35 -1.38 1.05
N LEU A 136 -9.12 -1.28 0.60
CA LEU A 136 -8.69 -0.63 -0.63
C LEU A 136 -7.51 -1.40 -1.23
N LEU A 137 -7.32 -1.27 -2.54
CA LEU A 137 -6.15 -1.81 -3.25
C LEU A 137 -5.52 -0.75 -4.14
N VAL A 138 -4.23 -0.48 -3.95
CA VAL A 138 -3.41 0.28 -4.90
C VAL A 138 -2.77 -0.68 -5.89
N MET A 139 -2.83 -0.32 -7.17
CA MET A 139 -2.11 -1.00 -8.26
C MET A 139 -1.17 -0.01 -8.92
N GLU A 140 0.14 -0.28 -8.86
CA GLU A 140 1.13 0.64 -9.42
C GLU A 140 1.91 -0.01 -10.57
N VAL A 141 2.04 0.72 -11.68
CA VAL A 141 2.82 0.35 -12.88
C VAL A 141 2.49 -1.07 -13.34
N VAL A 142 1.20 -1.30 -13.63
CA VAL A 142 0.68 -2.56 -14.21
C VAL A 142 -0.03 -2.27 -15.53
N PRO A 143 -0.14 -3.25 -16.46
CA PRO A 143 -0.89 -3.06 -17.71
C PRO A 143 -2.35 -2.66 -17.44
N ALA A 144 -2.87 -1.67 -18.17
CA ALA A 144 -4.25 -1.18 -18.01
C ALA A 144 -5.31 -2.28 -18.14
N THR A 145 -5.10 -3.26 -19.03
CA THR A 145 -5.98 -4.41 -19.19
C THR A 145 -5.97 -5.35 -17.98
N LEU A 146 -4.83 -5.48 -17.29
CA LEU A 146 -4.73 -6.24 -16.04
C LEU A 146 -5.41 -5.50 -14.91
N ALA A 147 -5.17 -4.20 -14.78
CA ALA A 147 -5.81 -3.36 -13.77
C ALA A 147 -7.35 -3.40 -13.89
N SER A 148 -7.89 -3.32 -15.12
CA SER A 148 -9.33 -3.50 -15.38
C SER A 148 -9.85 -4.83 -14.85
N LYS A 149 -9.19 -5.94 -15.21
CA LYS A 149 -9.58 -7.29 -14.76
C LYS A 149 -9.54 -7.43 -13.24
N ILE A 150 -8.50 -6.90 -12.60
CA ILE A 150 -8.40 -6.92 -11.13
C ILE A 150 -9.54 -6.11 -10.52
N THR A 151 -9.78 -4.89 -11.01
CA THR A 151 -10.86 -4.02 -10.52
C THR A 151 -12.23 -4.69 -10.64
N GLU A 152 -12.51 -5.33 -11.77
CA GLU A 152 -13.77 -6.06 -12.02
C GLU A 152 -13.94 -7.30 -11.12
N SER A 153 -12.83 -7.91 -10.66
CA SER A 153 -12.84 -9.12 -9.83
C SER A 153 -13.01 -8.86 -8.33
N LEU A 154 -12.87 -7.60 -7.90
CA LEU A 154 -12.92 -7.20 -6.50
C LEU A 154 -14.21 -6.45 -6.16
N SER A 155 -14.62 -6.51 -4.89
CA SER A 155 -15.70 -5.68 -4.34
C SER A 155 -15.19 -4.39 -3.68
N ILE A 156 -13.90 -4.33 -3.35
CA ILE A 156 -13.25 -3.15 -2.77
C ILE A 156 -12.80 -2.16 -3.86
N PRO A 157 -12.78 -0.85 -3.58
CA PRO A 157 -12.26 0.13 -4.53
C PRO A 157 -10.78 -0.08 -4.84
N THR A 158 -10.40 0.25 -6.09
CA THR A 158 -9.02 0.21 -6.55
C THR A 158 -8.51 1.60 -6.91
N ILE A 159 -7.24 1.85 -6.65
CA ILE A 159 -6.53 3.09 -6.97
C ILE A 159 -5.40 2.76 -7.94
N GLY A 160 -5.38 3.41 -9.10
CA GLY A 160 -4.39 3.16 -10.14
C GLY A 160 -3.29 4.23 -10.14
N ILE A 161 -2.03 3.79 -10.12
CA ILE A 161 -0.85 4.64 -10.32
C ILE A 161 -0.10 4.07 -11.53
N GLY A 162 -0.19 4.74 -12.68
CA GLY A 162 0.37 4.17 -13.91
C GLY A 162 -0.25 2.83 -14.30
N ALA A 163 -1.57 2.66 -14.04
CA ALA A 163 -2.32 1.42 -14.26
C ALA A 163 -3.47 1.60 -15.28
N GLY A 164 -3.52 2.74 -15.97
CA GLY A 164 -4.58 3.08 -16.93
C GLY A 164 -5.86 3.60 -16.23
N PRO A 165 -6.92 3.90 -17.03
CA PRO A 165 -8.09 4.65 -16.54
C PRO A 165 -9.22 3.78 -15.98
N HIS A 166 -9.03 2.48 -15.81
CA HIS A 166 -10.10 1.53 -15.47
C HIS A 166 -10.12 1.12 -13.99
N CYS A 167 -9.37 1.79 -13.14
CA CYS A 167 -9.47 1.68 -11.69
C CYS A 167 -10.64 2.53 -11.16
N SER A 168 -11.00 2.36 -9.89
CA SER A 168 -12.05 3.16 -9.26
C SER A 168 -11.64 4.62 -9.07
N ALA A 169 -10.34 4.88 -8.92
CA ALA A 169 -9.72 6.19 -8.82
C ALA A 169 -8.29 6.19 -9.40
#